data_9a0be1cdf6048fe7fc24c6a84ba6a417
#
_entry.id   9a0be1cdf6048fe7fc24c6a84ba6a417
#
_cell.length_a   1.000
_cell.length_b   1.000
_cell.length_c   1.000
_cell.angle_alpha   90.00
_cell.angle_beta   90.00
_cell.angle_gamma   90.00
#
_symmetry.space_group_name_H-M   'P 1'
#
loop_
_entity.id
_entity.type
_entity.pdbx_description
1 polymer ?
#
loop_
_entity_poly.entity_id
_entity_poly.type
_entity_poly.pdbx_seq_one_letter_code
_entity_poly.pdbx_strand_id
1 'polypeptide(L)'
;IPLSYGFEAWTGLEYTAATGMIYEGMSQEANDVITDVRNRYDGYKRNPFNEEECGNHYARAMASWSAIVALSGFHYSGVTHEFTITSAPGNYFWSNGHSWGNATVSSNKVTIVVHYGKLSVQTITLNNGKELKLKKMMTIAENNSSEFTIN
;
A
#
# COMPACT_ATOMS: atom_id res chain seq x y z
N ILE A 1 6.99 21.36 34.16
CA ILE A 1 5.66 21.04 33.59
C ILE A 1 5.89 19.85 32.68
N PRO A 2 5.23 18.69 32.94
CA PRO A 2 5.31 17.55 32.02
C PRO A 2 4.81 18.02 30.64
N LEU A 3 5.60 17.79 29.60
CA LEU A 3 5.15 17.99 28.23
C LEU A 3 4.08 16.95 27.96
N SER A 4 2.83 17.40 27.77
CA SER A 4 1.75 16.55 27.26
C SER A 4 2.26 15.88 25.97
N TYR A 5 2.10 14.58 25.86
CA TYR A 5 2.55 13.78 24.71
C TYR A 5 4.07 13.59 24.53
N GLY A 6 4.93 14.22 25.36
CA GLY A 6 6.38 14.16 25.18
C GLY A 6 7.02 12.80 25.44
N PHE A 7 6.28 11.85 26.03
CA PHE A 7 6.72 10.49 26.34
C PHE A 7 5.94 9.40 25.58
N GLU A 8 5.08 9.81 24.65
CA GLU A 8 4.24 8.87 23.89
C GLU A 8 4.99 8.38 22.63
N ALA A 9 4.91 7.07 22.39
CA ALA A 9 5.38 6.48 21.14
C ALA A 9 4.21 6.37 20.16
N TRP A 10 4.15 7.24 19.20
CA TRP A 10 3.03 7.35 18.26
C TRP A 10 3.18 6.34 17.12
N THR A 11 2.56 5.19 17.27
CA THR A 11 2.63 4.08 16.31
C THR A 11 2.19 4.47 14.90
N GLY A 12 1.21 5.38 14.78
CA GLY A 12 0.79 5.90 13.47
C GLY A 12 1.89 6.62 12.72
N LEU A 13 2.74 7.39 13.41
CA LEU A 13 3.90 8.06 12.81
C LEU A 13 5.01 7.08 12.44
N GLU A 14 5.23 6.05 13.26
CA GLU A 14 6.20 4.99 12.96
C GLU A 14 5.78 4.22 11.70
N TYR A 15 4.50 3.85 11.55
CA TYR A 15 4.00 3.24 10.30
C TYR A 15 4.10 4.18 9.10
N THR A 16 3.89 5.48 9.28
CA THR A 16 4.05 6.48 8.21
C THR A 16 5.51 6.57 7.78
N ALA A 17 6.44 6.59 8.74
CA ALA A 17 7.87 6.58 8.45
C ALA A 17 8.29 5.30 7.72
N ALA A 18 7.86 4.13 8.20
CA ALA A 18 8.12 2.85 7.54
C ALA A 18 7.57 2.82 6.11
N THR A 19 6.36 3.36 5.89
CA THR A 19 5.77 3.49 4.55
C THR A 19 6.64 4.34 3.62
N GLY A 20 7.13 5.48 4.10
CA GLY A 20 8.07 6.32 3.36
C GLY A 20 9.37 5.58 3.03
N MET A 21 9.94 4.85 4.00
CA MET A 21 11.14 4.03 3.78
C MET A 21 10.94 2.99 2.65
N ILE A 22 9.76 2.35 2.57
CA ILE A 22 9.46 1.39 1.50
C ILE A 22 9.49 2.08 0.13
N TYR A 23 8.87 3.25 0.00
CA TYR A 23 8.87 3.99 -1.26
C TYR A 23 10.27 4.48 -1.67
N GLU A 24 11.16 4.71 -0.70
CA GLU A 24 12.58 5.06 -0.93
C GLU A 24 13.48 3.83 -1.13
N GLY A 25 12.92 2.62 -1.18
CA GLY A 25 13.67 1.37 -1.39
C GLY A 25 14.33 0.79 -0.14
N MET A 26 14.08 1.35 1.04
CA MET A 26 14.60 0.91 2.34
C MET A 26 13.66 -0.13 2.98
N SER A 27 13.37 -1.20 2.26
CA SER A 27 12.33 -2.16 2.68
C SER A 27 12.72 -2.97 3.92
N GLN A 28 14.02 -3.21 4.15
CA GLN A 28 14.48 -3.94 5.34
C GLN A 28 14.30 -3.07 6.60
N GLU A 29 14.75 -1.83 6.57
CA GLU A 29 14.64 -0.89 7.68
C GLU A 29 13.16 -0.62 8.01
N ALA A 30 12.33 -0.49 6.99
CA ALA A 30 10.87 -0.36 7.16
C ALA A 30 10.26 -1.57 7.86
N ASN A 31 10.67 -2.77 7.46
CA ASN A 31 10.19 -4.01 8.06
C ASN A 31 10.64 -4.15 9.51
N ASP A 32 11.85 -3.70 9.84
CA ASP A 32 12.34 -3.66 11.22
C ASP A 32 11.48 -2.74 12.08
N VAL A 33 11.18 -1.52 11.61
CA VAL A 33 10.27 -0.58 12.30
C VAL A 33 8.89 -1.19 12.52
N ILE A 34 8.28 -1.79 11.47
CA ILE A 34 6.97 -2.44 11.57
C ILE A 34 6.99 -3.59 12.59
N THR A 35 8.05 -4.38 12.56
CA THR A 35 8.25 -5.51 13.49
C THR A 35 8.37 -5.02 14.92
N ASP A 36 9.13 -3.95 15.16
CA ASP A 36 9.30 -3.37 16.48
C ASP A 36 7.99 -2.81 17.04
N VAL A 37 7.19 -2.13 16.22
CA VAL A 37 5.85 -1.69 16.62
C VAL A 37 4.98 -2.89 17.01
N ARG A 38 4.93 -3.93 16.17
CA ARG A 38 4.15 -5.14 16.46
C ARG A 38 4.62 -5.84 17.72
N ASN A 39 5.92 -5.94 17.94
CA ASN A 39 6.50 -6.60 19.11
C ASN A 39 6.25 -5.82 20.42
N ARG A 40 6.00 -4.53 20.37
CA ARG A 40 5.59 -3.75 21.56
C ARG A 40 4.17 -4.06 22.00
N TYR A 41 3.28 -4.35 21.05
CA TYR A 41 1.84 -4.57 21.29
C TYR A 41 1.43 -6.02 21.00
N ASP A 42 2.24 -6.97 21.45
CA ASP A 42 2.08 -8.42 21.19
C ASP A 42 1.04 -9.10 22.10
N GLY A 43 0.41 -8.35 23.01
CA GLY A 43 -0.52 -8.85 23.99
C GLY A 43 0.14 -9.38 25.26
N TYR A 44 1.44 -9.59 25.28
CA TYR A 44 2.23 -9.99 26.43
C TYR A 44 2.93 -8.80 27.09
N LYS A 45 3.67 -8.00 26.28
CA LYS A 45 4.35 -6.80 26.77
C LYS A 45 3.39 -5.64 26.96
N ARG A 46 2.52 -5.41 25.98
CA ARG A 46 1.49 -4.36 26.02
C ARG A 46 0.21 -4.85 25.35
N ASN A 47 -0.91 -4.32 25.81
CA ASN A 47 -2.22 -4.58 25.22
C ASN A 47 -2.29 -4.00 23.80
N PRO A 48 -2.59 -4.81 22.76
CA PRO A 48 -2.68 -4.35 21.37
C PRO A 48 -3.83 -3.36 21.10
N PHE A 49 -4.77 -3.22 22.03
CA PHE A 49 -5.88 -2.26 21.97
C PHE A 49 -5.64 -1.01 22.82
N ASN A 50 -4.44 -0.82 23.35
CA ASN A 50 -4.10 0.29 24.21
C ASN A 50 -2.78 0.94 23.77
N GLU A 51 -2.79 1.63 22.64
CA GLU A 51 -1.66 2.40 22.17
C GLU A 51 -1.49 3.68 22.98
N GLU A 52 -0.25 4.04 23.28
CA GLU A 52 0.10 5.23 24.04
C GLU A 52 0.11 6.46 23.14
N GLU A 53 -1.06 6.94 22.79
CA GLU A 53 -1.25 8.21 22.10
C GLU A 53 -2.49 8.89 22.68
N CYS A 54 -2.44 10.19 22.86
CA CYS A 54 -3.54 10.99 23.41
C CYS A 54 -4.11 10.46 24.74
N GLY A 55 -3.24 9.97 25.63
CA GLY A 55 -3.60 9.45 26.95
C GLY A 55 -4.06 8.00 26.95
N ASN A 56 -3.64 7.21 26.00
CA ASN A 56 -3.94 5.77 25.81
C ASN A 56 -5.25 5.45 25.09
N HIS A 57 -5.38 4.19 24.68
CA HIS A 57 -6.50 3.62 23.93
C HIS A 57 -6.72 4.28 22.57
N TYR A 58 -5.71 4.91 22.00
CA TYR A 58 -5.75 5.47 20.67
C TYR A 58 -5.42 4.37 19.65
N ALA A 59 -6.31 4.13 18.70
CA ALA A 59 -6.16 3.04 17.74
C ALA A 59 -5.68 3.58 16.39
N ARG A 60 -4.38 3.55 16.14
CA ARG A 60 -3.74 3.88 14.86
C ARG A 60 -3.38 2.66 14.02
N ALA A 61 -3.90 1.49 14.37
CA ALA A 61 -3.62 0.24 13.65
C ALA A 61 -3.92 0.33 12.15
N MET A 62 -4.88 1.15 11.73
CA MET A 62 -5.17 1.41 10.32
C MET A 62 -3.98 2.01 9.55
N ALA A 63 -3.08 2.73 10.19
CA ALA A 63 -1.89 3.28 9.53
C ALA A 63 -0.97 2.18 8.96
N SER A 64 -0.99 0.97 9.53
CA SER A 64 -0.22 -0.17 9.03
C SER A 64 -0.62 -0.61 7.61
N TRP A 65 -1.85 -0.33 7.18
CA TRP A 65 -2.32 -0.66 5.83
C TRP A 65 -1.58 0.10 4.74
N SER A 66 -1.04 1.28 5.05
CA SER A 66 -0.24 2.05 4.10
C SER A 66 1.02 1.30 3.66
N ALA A 67 1.61 0.51 4.56
CA ALA A 67 2.78 -0.32 4.24
C ALA A 67 2.45 -1.41 3.20
N ILE A 68 1.23 -2.00 3.25
CA ILE A 68 0.79 -3.00 2.25
C ILE A 68 0.71 -2.36 0.86
N VAL A 69 0.16 -1.14 0.78
CA VAL A 69 0.08 -0.38 -0.48
C VAL A 69 1.47 -0.01 -0.97
N ALA A 70 2.37 0.44 -0.09
CA ALA A 70 3.75 0.76 -0.45
C ALA A 70 4.53 -0.46 -0.95
N LEU A 71 4.41 -1.62 -0.28
CA LEU A 71 5.04 -2.87 -0.69
C LEU A 71 4.56 -3.37 -2.06
N SER A 72 3.30 -3.07 -2.41
CA SER A 72 2.79 -3.36 -3.75
C SER A 72 3.33 -2.41 -4.82
N GLY A 73 3.97 -1.30 -4.44
CA GLY A 73 4.38 -0.24 -5.34
C GLY A 73 3.21 0.44 -6.04
N PHE A 74 2.00 0.29 -5.49
CA PHE A 74 0.79 0.79 -6.13
C PHE A 74 0.73 2.33 -6.09
N HIS A 75 0.48 2.89 -7.26
CA HIS A 75 0.09 4.29 -7.44
C HIS A 75 -0.94 4.37 -8.57
N TYR A 76 -1.91 5.27 -8.45
CA TYR A 76 -2.88 5.53 -9.49
C TYR A 76 -3.11 7.02 -9.68
N SER A 77 -2.96 7.49 -10.91
CA SER A 77 -3.31 8.85 -11.31
C SER A 77 -4.67 8.86 -11.98
N GLY A 78 -5.67 9.45 -11.34
CA GLY A 78 -7.00 9.64 -11.92
C GLY A 78 -7.05 10.65 -13.06
N VAL A 79 -5.99 11.46 -13.23
CA VAL A 79 -5.87 12.47 -14.30
C VAL A 79 -5.31 11.84 -15.58
N THR A 80 -4.22 11.07 -15.46
CA THR A 80 -3.56 10.41 -16.60
C THR A 80 -4.06 8.99 -16.82
N HIS A 81 -4.86 8.44 -15.91
CA HIS A 81 -5.31 7.05 -15.88
C HIS A 81 -4.13 6.07 -15.92
N GLU A 82 -3.07 6.41 -15.19
CA GLU A 82 -1.87 5.59 -15.05
C GLU A 82 -1.99 4.71 -13.80
N PHE A 83 -1.78 3.42 -14.00
CA PHE A 83 -1.76 2.40 -12.96
C PHE A 83 -0.33 1.88 -12.82
N THR A 84 0.31 2.21 -11.70
CA THR A 84 1.66 1.76 -11.39
C THR A 84 1.61 0.65 -10.34
N ILE A 85 2.48 -0.37 -10.50
CA ILE A 85 2.61 -1.47 -9.54
C ILE A 85 4.03 -2.02 -9.56
N THR A 86 4.40 -2.80 -8.54
CA THR A 86 5.69 -3.49 -8.48
C THR A 86 5.91 -4.41 -9.69
N SER A 87 7.17 -4.59 -10.08
CA SER A 87 7.57 -5.56 -11.10
C SER A 87 7.83 -6.96 -10.53
N ALA A 88 7.85 -7.11 -9.21
CA ALA A 88 8.05 -8.40 -8.55
C ALA A 88 6.84 -9.32 -8.82
N PRO A 89 7.07 -10.60 -9.17
CA PRO A 89 5.97 -11.55 -9.33
C PRO A 89 5.19 -11.74 -8.03
N GLY A 90 3.88 -11.72 -8.11
CA GLY A 90 3.02 -11.84 -6.92
C GLY A 90 1.58 -11.40 -7.17
N ASN A 91 0.79 -11.45 -6.11
CA ASN A 91 -0.59 -10.95 -6.10
C ASN A 91 -0.70 -9.82 -5.09
N TYR A 92 -1.08 -8.65 -5.56
CA TYR A 92 -1.04 -7.40 -4.80
C TYR A 92 -2.42 -6.77 -4.70
N PHE A 93 -2.76 -6.32 -3.52
CA PHE A 93 -3.93 -5.47 -3.30
C PHE A 93 -3.69 -4.08 -3.86
N TRP A 94 -4.73 -3.48 -4.43
CA TRP A 94 -4.75 -2.08 -4.82
C TRP A 94 -6.08 -1.41 -4.47
N SER A 95 -6.04 -0.11 -4.17
CA SER A 95 -7.22 0.72 -3.95
C SER A 95 -6.93 2.17 -4.31
N ASN A 96 -7.83 2.81 -5.07
CA ASN A 96 -7.73 4.23 -5.42
C ASN A 96 -8.79 5.11 -4.72
N GLY A 97 -9.47 4.56 -3.71
CA GLY A 97 -10.53 5.24 -2.96
C GLY A 97 -11.92 5.18 -3.60
N HIS A 98 -12.02 4.85 -4.90
CA HIS A 98 -13.30 4.71 -5.62
C HIS A 98 -13.53 3.28 -6.13
N SER A 99 -12.45 2.55 -6.29
CA SER A 99 -12.46 1.14 -6.67
C SER A 99 -11.29 0.42 -6.02
N TRP A 100 -11.41 -0.90 -5.89
CA TRP A 100 -10.35 -1.74 -5.35
C TRP A 100 -10.36 -3.14 -5.96
N GLY A 101 -9.26 -3.82 -5.82
CA GLY A 101 -9.10 -5.16 -6.35
C GLY A 101 -7.72 -5.75 -6.13
N ASN A 102 -7.36 -6.69 -6.99
CA ASN A 102 -6.07 -7.34 -7.00
C ASN A 102 -5.36 -7.13 -8.34
N ALA A 103 -4.05 -7.06 -8.29
CA ALA A 103 -3.21 -7.14 -9.48
C ALA A 103 -2.22 -8.29 -9.33
N THR A 104 -2.27 -9.23 -10.25
CA THR A 104 -1.33 -10.35 -10.31
C THR A 104 -0.23 -10.00 -11.31
N VAL A 105 1.01 -9.95 -10.84
CA VAL A 105 2.20 -9.68 -11.65
C VAL A 105 2.94 -10.99 -11.91
N SER A 106 3.26 -11.26 -13.14
CA SER A 106 4.16 -12.32 -13.58
C SER A 106 5.22 -11.72 -14.51
N SER A 107 6.21 -12.49 -14.97
CA SER A 107 7.42 -11.98 -15.64
C SER A 107 7.19 -10.85 -16.67
N ASN A 108 6.13 -10.91 -17.46
CA ASN A 108 5.80 -9.90 -18.47
C ASN A 108 4.30 -9.62 -18.57
N LYS A 109 3.51 -10.00 -17.56
CA LYS A 109 2.06 -9.84 -17.56
C LYS A 109 1.58 -9.23 -16.26
N VAL A 110 0.59 -8.37 -16.37
CA VAL A 110 -0.18 -7.84 -15.25
C VAL A 110 -1.65 -8.14 -15.49
N THR A 111 -2.26 -8.89 -14.59
CA THR A 111 -3.71 -9.12 -14.60
C THR A 111 -4.34 -8.29 -13.51
N ILE A 112 -5.19 -7.34 -13.89
CA ILE A 112 -5.90 -6.47 -12.95
C ILE A 112 -7.34 -6.98 -12.81
N VAL A 113 -7.73 -7.25 -11.57
CA VAL A 113 -9.10 -7.64 -11.19
C VAL A 113 -9.72 -6.48 -10.42
N VAL A 114 -10.95 -6.10 -10.76
CA VAL A 114 -11.75 -5.11 -10.03
C VAL A 114 -12.82 -5.84 -9.23
N HIS A 115 -12.76 -5.78 -7.90
CA HIS A 115 -13.75 -6.38 -7.02
C HIS A 115 -14.89 -5.43 -6.68
N TYR A 116 -14.62 -4.13 -6.69
CA TYR A 116 -15.61 -3.10 -6.41
C TYR A 116 -15.35 -1.86 -7.27
N GLY A 117 -16.43 -1.28 -7.78
CA GLY A 117 -16.39 -0.05 -8.56
C GLY A 117 -15.92 -0.28 -10.00
N LYS A 118 -15.18 0.66 -10.54
CA LYS A 118 -14.62 0.57 -11.90
C LYS A 118 -13.26 1.25 -11.95
N LEU A 119 -12.35 0.70 -12.75
CA LEU A 119 -11.00 1.24 -12.96
C LEU A 119 -10.83 1.62 -14.42
N SER A 120 -10.47 2.88 -14.69
CA SER A 120 -10.09 3.34 -16.03
C SER A 120 -8.58 3.38 -16.14
N VAL A 121 -8.02 2.75 -17.18
CA VAL A 121 -6.57 2.63 -17.39
C VAL A 121 -6.21 3.07 -18.79
N GLN A 122 -5.22 3.96 -18.90
CA GLN A 122 -4.58 4.37 -20.17
C GLN A 122 -3.15 3.87 -20.25
N THR A 123 -2.45 3.82 -19.10
CA THR A 123 -1.07 3.38 -19.01
C THR A 123 -0.91 2.44 -17.81
N ILE A 124 -0.12 1.38 -17.99
CA ILE A 124 0.29 0.48 -16.91
C ILE A 124 1.81 0.56 -16.84
N THR A 125 2.31 0.91 -15.65
CA THR A 125 3.73 1.11 -15.38
C THR A 125 4.19 0.13 -14.30
N LEU A 126 5.33 -0.50 -14.50
CA LEU A 126 6.02 -1.28 -13.48
C LEU A 126 7.11 -0.42 -12.83
N ASN A 127 7.38 -0.61 -11.54
CA ASN A 127 8.39 0.16 -10.82
C ASN A 127 9.83 -0.04 -11.32
N ASN A 128 10.07 -0.98 -12.24
CA ASN A 128 11.35 -1.14 -12.96
C ASN A 128 11.44 -0.29 -14.25
N GLY A 129 10.48 0.59 -14.47
CA GLY A 129 10.44 1.51 -15.62
C GLY A 129 9.81 0.94 -16.90
N LYS A 130 9.38 -0.32 -16.92
CA LYS A 130 8.62 -0.85 -18.05
C LYS A 130 7.20 -0.31 -18.04
N GLU A 131 6.69 0.03 -19.23
CA GLU A 131 5.34 0.56 -19.38
C GLU A 131 4.59 -0.04 -20.58
N LEU A 132 3.29 -0.06 -20.47
CA LEU A 132 2.36 -0.33 -21.57
C LEU A 132 1.38 0.83 -21.70
N LYS A 133 1.46 1.58 -22.79
CA LYS A 133 0.47 2.61 -23.12
C LYS A 133 -0.57 2.04 -24.09
N LEU A 134 -1.82 2.05 -23.66
CA LEU A 134 -2.93 1.58 -24.47
C LEU A 134 -3.28 2.58 -25.56
N LYS A 135 -3.68 2.09 -26.75
CA LYS A 135 -4.14 2.95 -27.86
C LYS A 135 -5.40 3.74 -27.52
N LYS A 136 -6.25 3.18 -26.64
CA LYS A 136 -7.47 3.80 -26.12
C LYS A 136 -7.57 3.47 -24.65
N MET A 137 -8.13 4.40 -23.87
CA MET A 137 -8.47 4.15 -22.47
C MET A 137 -9.40 2.94 -22.35
N MET A 138 -9.09 2.05 -21.43
CA MET A 138 -9.91 0.88 -21.10
C MET A 138 -10.53 1.09 -19.72
N THR A 139 -11.79 0.71 -19.57
CA THR A 139 -12.45 0.67 -18.27
C THR A 139 -12.76 -0.78 -17.91
N ILE A 140 -12.25 -1.22 -16.77
CA ILE A 140 -12.53 -2.53 -16.18
C ILE A 140 -13.67 -2.33 -15.17
N ALA A 141 -14.80 -2.99 -15.42
CA ALA A 141 -15.96 -2.91 -14.54
C ALA A 141 -15.83 -3.85 -13.34
N GLU A 142 -16.70 -3.65 -12.36
CA GLU A 142 -16.81 -4.50 -11.17
C GLU A 142 -16.97 -5.99 -11.55
N ASN A 143 -16.29 -6.85 -10.78
CA ASN A 143 -16.22 -8.30 -10.97
C ASN A 143 -15.64 -8.76 -12.33
N ASN A 144 -14.90 -7.87 -13.00
CA ASN A 144 -14.18 -8.19 -14.23
C ASN A 144 -12.65 -8.09 -14.03
N SER A 145 -11.94 -8.67 -14.98
CA SER A 145 -10.48 -8.62 -15.05
C SER A 145 -10.00 -8.31 -16.46
N SER A 146 -8.78 -7.80 -16.55
CA SER A 146 -8.06 -7.62 -17.80
C SER A 146 -6.60 -8.00 -17.65
N GLU A 147 -6.05 -8.67 -18.65
CA GLU A 147 -4.64 -9.04 -18.72
C GLU A 147 -3.89 -8.13 -19.69
N PHE A 148 -2.71 -7.70 -19.30
CA PHE A 148 -1.84 -6.80 -20.03
C PHE A 148 -0.45 -7.42 -20.17
N THR A 149 0.09 -7.46 -21.39
CA THR A 149 1.47 -7.90 -21.63
C THR A 149 2.37 -6.67 -21.73
N ILE A 150 3.39 -6.60 -20.89
CA ILE A 150 4.34 -5.48 -20.79
C ILE A 150 5.68 -5.97 -21.32
N ASN A 151 6.15 -5.36 -22.41
CA ASN A 151 7.37 -5.78 -23.13
C ASN A 151 8.61 -4.99 -22.69
#